data_4d2304cf91fd30e1438d2e93ed36f124
#
_entry.id   4d2304cf91fd30e1438d2e93ed36f124
#
_cell.length_a   1.000
_cell.length_b   1.000
_cell.length_c   1.000
_cell.angle_alpha   90.00
_cell.angle_beta   90.00
_cell.angle_gamma   90.00
#
_symmetry.space_group_name_H-M   'P 1'
#
loop_
_entity.id
_entity.type
_entity.pdbx_description
1 polymer ?
#
loop_
_entity_poly.entity_id
_entity_poly.type
_entity_poly.pdbx_seq_one_letter_code
_entity_poly.pdbx_strand_id
1 'polypeptide(L)'
;MSELKTFHYKGDNTGPHLLLTGAVHGNEVAGPIALNKLIGLLDNGDITIQNGEVTIIPICNPRAYDQDVRFTEENLNRLIRKTDNPQSYEDHLSQEFIPYIDACDYMLDIHSTHMPDDVPFSFMDENHTKCVEFAKITGMQTLLVGWENVYQDEDFSTEAYANSMGKTALTLECGYHKSDEAGTIAWNAIMNGLNFLGMIHPSNDIKSTNHKIYRFIDKVMADDNDRFAQ
;
A
#
# COMPACT_ATOMS: atom_id res chain seq x y z
N MET A 1 -13.43 14.90 14.84
CA MET A 1 -12.26 14.13 15.31
C MET A 1 -11.85 13.27 14.15
N SER A 2 -10.55 13.15 13.87
CA SER A 2 -10.06 12.26 12.80
C SER A 2 -10.49 10.82 13.07
N GLU A 3 -10.96 10.11 12.04
CA GLU A 3 -11.25 8.68 12.10
C GLU A 3 -9.98 7.84 11.90
N LEU A 4 -8.94 8.41 11.25
CA LEU A 4 -7.68 7.72 11.02
C LEU A 4 -6.83 7.68 12.29
N LYS A 5 -6.49 6.46 12.73
CA LYS A 5 -5.49 6.27 13.78
C LYS A 5 -4.10 6.18 13.16
N THR A 6 -3.26 7.15 13.50
CA THR A 6 -1.92 7.27 12.92
C THR A 6 -0.85 7.10 14.00
N PHE A 7 0.28 6.52 13.61
CA PHE A 7 1.47 6.37 14.44
C PHE A 7 2.64 7.02 13.71
N HIS A 8 3.47 7.76 14.43
CA HIS A 8 4.59 8.47 13.85
C HIS A 8 5.87 8.21 14.64
N TYR A 9 6.90 7.79 13.94
CA TYR A 9 8.22 7.49 14.52
C TYR A 9 9.28 8.26 13.76
N LYS A 10 10.19 8.90 14.49
CA LYS A 10 11.23 9.74 13.93
C LYS A 10 12.60 9.29 14.42
N GLY A 11 13.53 9.19 13.48
CA GLY A 11 14.94 8.93 13.77
C GLY A 11 15.69 10.20 14.19
N ASP A 12 16.86 9.99 14.79
CA ASP A 12 17.74 11.09 15.22
C ASP A 12 18.38 11.82 14.03
N ASN A 13 18.51 11.16 12.90
CA ASN A 13 19.16 11.71 11.72
C ASN A 13 18.13 12.06 10.63
N THR A 14 18.52 12.99 9.75
CA THR A 14 17.73 13.30 8.55
C THR A 14 17.66 12.08 7.62
N GLY A 15 16.55 11.92 6.93
CA GLY A 15 16.31 10.82 5.99
C GLY A 15 14.96 10.97 5.32
N PRO A 16 14.52 9.96 4.54
CA PRO A 16 13.24 9.98 3.86
C PRO A 16 12.06 9.84 4.84
N HIS A 17 10.89 10.30 4.41
CA HIS A 17 9.62 10.04 5.09
C HIS A 17 8.89 8.88 4.39
N LEU A 18 8.73 7.77 5.08
CA LEU A 18 8.00 6.59 4.60
C LEU A 18 6.59 6.56 5.18
N LEU A 19 5.58 6.49 4.32
CA LEU A 19 4.19 6.23 4.68
C LEU A 19 3.88 4.75 4.47
N LEU A 20 3.38 4.09 5.50
CA LEU A 20 2.93 2.69 5.48
C LEU A 20 1.43 2.65 5.75
N THR A 21 0.67 2.06 4.85
CA THR A 21 -0.79 2.01 4.91
C THR A 21 -1.32 0.59 4.76
N GLY A 22 -2.47 0.34 5.37
CA GLY A 22 -3.17 -0.94 5.24
C GLY A 22 -4.67 -0.75 5.36
N ALA A 23 -5.43 -1.77 5.01
CA ALA A 23 -6.89 -1.78 5.04
C ALA A 23 -7.53 -0.53 4.41
N VAL A 24 -7.05 -0.09 3.25
CA VAL A 24 -7.75 0.84 2.35
C VAL A 24 -9.05 0.18 1.88
N HIS A 25 -9.00 -1.13 1.65
CA HIS A 25 -10.18 -1.98 1.63
C HIS A 25 -10.28 -2.72 2.97
N GLY A 26 -11.44 -2.59 3.64
CA GLY A 26 -11.57 -3.02 5.02
C GLY A 26 -11.36 -4.52 5.28
N ASN A 27 -11.70 -5.37 4.33
CA ASN A 27 -11.54 -6.83 4.45
C ASN A 27 -10.14 -7.35 4.07
N GLU A 28 -9.19 -6.46 3.75
CA GLU A 28 -7.82 -6.81 3.39
C GLU A 28 -6.89 -6.66 4.60
N VAL A 29 -6.63 -7.76 5.31
CA VAL A 29 -6.03 -7.75 6.65
C VAL A 29 -4.52 -7.92 6.69
N ALA A 30 -3.85 -8.21 5.56
CA ALA A 30 -2.39 -8.40 5.53
C ALA A 30 -1.63 -7.17 6.04
N GLY A 31 -2.04 -5.96 5.60
CA GLY A 31 -1.49 -4.69 6.06
C GLY A 31 -1.65 -4.50 7.57
N PRO A 32 -2.86 -4.51 8.13
CA PRO A 32 -3.09 -4.39 9.57
C PRO A 32 -2.27 -5.37 10.41
N ILE A 33 -2.14 -6.63 10.01
CA ILE A 33 -1.35 -7.64 10.72
C ILE A 33 0.12 -7.24 10.80
N ALA A 34 0.72 -6.91 9.66
CA ALA A 34 2.14 -6.57 9.59
C ALA A 34 2.45 -5.22 10.26
N LEU A 35 1.59 -4.22 10.04
CA LEU A 35 1.78 -2.87 10.58
C LEU A 35 1.60 -2.82 12.09
N ASN A 36 0.61 -3.52 12.67
CA ASN A 36 0.45 -3.59 14.12
C ASN A 36 1.63 -4.33 14.78
N LYS A 37 2.21 -5.34 14.11
CA LYS A 37 3.45 -5.97 14.57
C LYS A 37 4.61 -4.98 14.59
N LEU A 38 4.77 -4.16 13.53
CA LEU A 38 5.83 -3.13 13.47
C LEU A 38 5.64 -2.10 14.56
N ILE A 39 4.41 -1.59 14.76
CA ILE A 39 4.09 -0.63 15.82
C ILE A 39 4.51 -1.18 17.19
N GLY A 40 4.15 -2.44 17.50
CA GLY A 40 4.53 -3.06 18.77
C GLY A 40 6.05 -3.13 18.98
N LEU A 41 6.82 -3.45 17.93
CA LEU A 41 8.29 -3.51 18.01
C LEU A 41 8.94 -2.13 18.13
N LEU A 42 8.35 -1.11 17.50
CA LEU A 42 8.80 0.28 17.62
C LEU A 42 8.47 0.84 19.01
N ASP A 43 7.27 0.61 19.53
CA ASP A 43 6.85 1.07 20.85
C ASP A 43 7.66 0.45 21.99
N ASN A 44 8.07 -0.82 21.84
CA ASN A 44 8.89 -1.53 22.81
C ASN A 44 10.40 -1.24 22.68
N GLY A 45 10.82 -0.58 21.58
CA GLY A 45 12.22 -0.29 21.30
C GLY A 45 13.03 -1.48 20.74
N ASP A 46 12.36 -2.56 20.35
CA ASP A 46 12.98 -3.72 19.68
C ASP A 46 13.47 -3.36 18.26
N ILE A 47 12.78 -2.42 17.63
CA ILE A 47 13.19 -1.74 16.40
C ILE A 47 13.23 -0.24 16.68
N THR A 48 14.23 0.45 16.18
CA THR A 48 14.33 1.91 16.27
C THR A 48 14.57 2.52 14.89
N ILE A 49 13.89 3.60 14.59
CA ILE A 49 14.15 4.38 13.37
C ILE A 49 15.43 5.20 13.62
N GLN A 50 16.43 5.01 12.76
CA GLN A 50 17.72 5.70 12.85
C GLN A 50 17.72 6.99 12.03
N ASN A 51 17.13 6.94 10.83
CA ASN A 51 17.12 8.02 9.86
C ASN A 51 15.72 8.26 9.34
N GLY A 52 15.34 9.54 9.18
CA GLY A 52 14.06 9.92 8.57
C GLY A 52 12.85 9.72 9.48
N GLU A 53 11.70 9.54 8.89
CA GLU A 53 10.42 9.46 9.58
C GLU A 53 9.55 8.34 8.99
N VAL A 54 8.81 7.63 9.84
CA VAL A 54 7.81 6.62 9.43
C VAL A 54 6.45 7.03 9.96
N THR A 55 5.48 7.20 9.08
CA THR A 55 4.07 7.32 9.44
C THR A 55 3.36 6.02 9.09
N ILE A 56 2.58 5.49 10.03
CA ILE A 56 1.87 4.22 9.88
C ILE A 56 0.37 4.47 10.08
N ILE A 57 -0.43 4.05 9.10
CA ILE A 57 -1.90 4.05 9.16
C ILE A 57 -2.34 2.60 8.93
N PRO A 58 -2.49 1.79 9.99
CA PRO A 58 -2.75 0.36 9.81
C PRO A 58 -4.14 0.06 9.26
N ILE A 59 -5.10 0.97 9.46
CA ILE A 59 -6.48 0.82 9.00
C ILE A 59 -6.92 2.15 8.40
N CYS A 60 -6.91 2.23 7.05
CA CYS A 60 -7.28 3.44 6.32
C CYS A 60 -8.80 3.58 6.13
N ASN A 61 -9.58 2.50 6.24
CA ASN A 61 -11.04 2.53 6.19
C ASN A 61 -11.63 1.82 7.43
N PRO A 62 -11.73 2.52 8.57
CA PRO A 62 -12.16 1.91 9.83
C PRO A 62 -13.56 1.29 9.78
N ARG A 63 -14.54 1.94 9.14
CA ARG A 63 -15.92 1.39 9.08
C ARG A 63 -15.98 0.11 8.25
N ALA A 64 -15.29 0.09 7.12
CA ALA A 64 -15.24 -1.08 6.26
C ALA A 64 -14.48 -2.24 6.95
N TYR A 65 -13.41 -1.92 7.69
CA TYR A 65 -12.65 -2.89 8.46
C TYR A 65 -13.50 -3.53 9.58
N ASP A 66 -14.23 -2.73 10.35
CA ASP A 66 -15.10 -3.22 11.43
C ASP A 66 -16.23 -4.11 10.92
N GLN A 67 -16.67 -3.91 9.68
CA GLN A 67 -17.73 -4.68 9.03
C GLN A 67 -17.22 -5.87 8.19
N ASP A 68 -15.89 -6.04 8.07
CA ASP A 68 -15.26 -7.05 7.20
C ASP A 68 -15.76 -6.95 5.74
N VAL A 69 -15.85 -5.72 5.22
CA VAL A 69 -16.27 -5.44 3.84
C VAL A 69 -15.19 -4.65 3.10
N ARG A 70 -15.23 -4.67 1.78
CA ARG A 70 -14.27 -3.94 0.95
C ARG A 70 -14.38 -2.41 1.14
N PHE A 71 -15.60 -1.88 1.13
CA PHE A 71 -15.96 -0.49 1.40
C PHE A 71 -17.40 -0.40 1.89
N THR A 72 -17.79 0.71 2.48
CA THR A 72 -19.16 0.87 3.03
C THR A 72 -20.10 1.59 2.06
N GLU A 73 -19.69 2.70 1.49
CA GLU A 73 -20.47 3.50 0.55
C GLU A 73 -19.83 3.53 -0.84
N GLU A 74 -18.53 3.85 -0.90
CA GLU A 74 -17.77 3.96 -2.14
C GLU A 74 -16.35 3.42 -1.95
N ASN A 75 -15.70 3.00 -3.03
CA ASN A 75 -14.34 2.48 -2.95
C ASN A 75 -13.33 3.61 -2.66
N LEU A 76 -12.80 3.66 -1.43
CA LEU A 76 -11.80 4.64 -1.01
C LEU A 76 -10.62 4.74 -1.99
N ASN A 77 -10.16 3.58 -2.52
CA ASN A 77 -9.06 3.52 -3.49
C ASN A 77 -9.45 3.96 -4.91
N ARG A 78 -10.54 4.74 -5.05
CA ARG A 78 -10.97 5.44 -6.27
C ARG A 78 -11.34 6.89 -5.98
N LEU A 79 -11.09 7.35 -4.74
CA LEU A 79 -11.51 8.68 -4.28
C LEU A 79 -10.34 9.54 -3.81
N ILE A 80 -9.08 9.12 -4.03
CA ILE A 80 -7.90 9.86 -3.58
C ILE A 80 -7.66 11.08 -4.48
N ARG A 81 -8.46 12.10 -4.26
CA ARG A 81 -8.38 13.40 -4.93
C ARG A 81 -8.81 14.50 -3.97
N LYS A 82 -8.20 15.68 -4.10
CA LYS A 82 -8.64 16.86 -3.32
C LYS A 82 -10.00 17.35 -3.81
N THR A 83 -10.93 17.53 -2.88
CA THR A 83 -12.25 18.10 -3.15
C THR A 83 -12.71 18.94 -1.96
N ASP A 84 -13.38 20.06 -2.24
CA ASP A 84 -14.01 20.90 -1.21
C ASP A 84 -15.44 20.44 -0.89
N ASN A 85 -15.94 19.41 -1.57
CA ASN A 85 -17.32 18.95 -1.42
C ASN A 85 -17.39 17.40 -1.44
N PRO A 86 -16.81 16.72 -0.43
CA PRO A 86 -16.90 15.26 -0.31
C PRO A 86 -18.35 14.82 -0.10
N GLN A 87 -18.76 13.70 -0.74
CA GLN A 87 -20.15 13.29 -0.82
C GLN A 87 -20.45 12.02 0.00
N SER A 88 -19.50 11.10 0.09
CA SER A 88 -19.64 9.83 0.81
C SER A 88 -18.73 9.76 2.02
N TYR A 89 -18.91 8.73 2.83
CA TYR A 89 -18.03 8.47 3.96
C TYR A 89 -16.56 8.33 3.52
N GLU A 90 -16.30 7.51 2.50
CA GLU A 90 -14.95 7.30 2.01
C GLU A 90 -14.39 8.53 1.30
N ASP A 91 -15.24 9.38 0.71
CA ASP A 91 -14.80 10.64 0.11
C ASP A 91 -14.36 11.65 1.20
N HIS A 92 -15.06 11.71 2.34
CA HIS A 92 -14.60 12.46 3.52
C HIS A 92 -13.30 11.88 4.07
N LEU A 93 -13.19 10.56 4.17
CA LEU A 93 -12.02 9.87 4.69
C LEU A 93 -10.79 10.09 3.80
N SER A 94 -10.98 10.17 2.48
CA SER A 94 -9.90 10.49 1.54
C SER A 94 -9.27 11.86 1.82
N GLN A 95 -10.09 12.87 2.21
CA GLN A 95 -9.59 14.20 2.55
C GLN A 95 -8.76 14.20 3.84
N GLU A 96 -9.02 13.29 4.77
CA GLU A 96 -8.17 13.08 5.95
C GLU A 96 -6.87 12.33 5.60
N PHE A 97 -6.90 11.47 4.60
CA PHE A 97 -5.78 10.62 4.20
C PHE A 97 -4.75 11.36 3.33
N ILE A 98 -5.20 12.17 2.37
CA ILE A 98 -4.37 12.90 1.39
C ILE A 98 -3.21 13.68 2.05
N PRO A 99 -3.36 14.40 3.17
CA PRO A 99 -2.25 15.11 3.79
C PRO A 99 -1.05 14.21 4.18
N TYR A 100 -1.29 12.95 4.51
CA TYR A 100 -0.20 11.99 4.81
C TYR A 100 0.54 11.56 3.55
N ILE A 101 -0.18 11.39 2.43
CA ILE A 101 0.43 11.10 1.13
C ILE A 101 1.23 12.31 0.65
N ASP A 102 0.70 13.52 0.78
CA ASP A 102 1.41 14.75 0.41
C ASP A 102 2.72 14.94 1.19
N ALA A 103 2.74 14.51 2.44
CA ALA A 103 3.89 14.69 3.34
C ALA A 103 5.01 13.65 3.13
N CYS A 104 4.74 12.48 2.58
CA CYS A 104 5.74 11.43 2.45
C CYS A 104 6.64 11.61 1.22
N ASP A 105 7.79 10.90 1.22
CA ASP A 105 8.68 10.72 0.06
C ASP A 105 8.43 9.37 -0.60
N TYR A 106 8.18 8.35 0.23
CA TYR A 106 7.92 6.96 -0.16
C TYR A 106 6.63 6.45 0.47
N MET A 107 5.93 5.57 -0.22
CA MET A 107 4.71 4.94 0.28
C MET A 107 4.68 3.45 -0.08
N LEU A 108 4.28 2.61 0.88
CA LEU A 108 3.85 1.24 0.66
C LEU A 108 2.39 1.13 1.08
N ASP A 109 1.50 0.93 0.11
CA ASP A 109 0.10 0.65 0.34
C ASP A 109 -0.14 -0.86 0.28
N ILE A 110 -0.52 -1.44 1.41
CA ILE A 110 -0.51 -2.89 1.62
C ILE A 110 -1.93 -3.43 1.53
N HIS A 111 -2.16 -4.14 0.44
CA HIS A 111 -3.39 -4.83 0.08
C HIS A 111 -3.24 -6.34 0.17
N SER A 112 -4.34 -7.05 -0.02
CA SER A 112 -4.39 -8.49 -0.20
C SER A 112 -5.61 -8.89 -1.04
N THR A 113 -5.55 -10.06 -1.66
CA THR A 113 -6.52 -10.49 -2.68
C THR A 113 -7.58 -11.42 -2.12
N HIS A 114 -8.66 -11.63 -2.92
CA HIS A 114 -9.81 -12.45 -2.52
C HIS A 114 -9.68 -13.93 -2.89
N MET A 115 -8.82 -14.26 -3.84
CA MET A 115 -8.73 -15.62 -4.38
C MET A 115 -7.60 -16.42 -3.73
N PRO A 116 -7.86 -17.65 -3.29
CA PRO A 116 -6.86 -18.47 -2.60
C PRO A 116 -5.57 -18.74 -3.40
N ASP A 117 -5.69 -18.76 -4.73
CA ASP A 117 -4.58 -19.09 -5.63
C ASP A 117 -3.86 -17.85 -6.20
N ASP A 118 -4.24 -16.66 -5.75
CA ASP A 118 -3.60 -15.43 -6.20
C ASP A 118 -2.14 -15.37 -5.71
N VAL A 119 -1.23 -15.15 -6.65
CA VAL A 119 0.18 -14.95 -6.34
C VAL A 119 0.42 -13.52 -5.87
N PRO A 120 1.31 -13.30 -4.90
CA PRO A 120 1.67 -11.95 -4.48
C PRO A 120 2.33 -11.16 -5.61
N PHE A 121 1.97 -9.87 -5.72
CA PHE A 121 2.53 -8.97 -6.71
C PHE A 121 2.56 -7.51 -6.22
N SER A 122 3.29 -6.67 -6.93
CA SER A 122 3.29 -5.22 -6.70
C SER A 122 2.99 -4.49 -8.01
N PHE A 123 2.16 -3.46 -7.93
CA PHE A 123 2.10 -2.44 -8.97
C PHE A 123 3.30 -1.50 -8.83
N MET A 124 3.80 -1.00 -9.97
CA MET A 124 4.85 0.02 -10.01
C MET A 124 4.72 0.89 -11.26
N ASP A 125 5.09 2.15 -11.14
CA ASP A 125 5.31 3.02 -12.30
C ASP A 125 6.71 2.74 -12.90
N GLU A 126 6.73 2.13 -14.08
CA GLU A 126 7.99 1.80 -14.78
C GLU A 126 8.74 3.03 -15.31
N ASN A 127 8.05 4.16 -15.49
CA ASN A 127 8.65 5.41 -15.94
C ASN A 127 9.34 6.17 -14.82
N HIS A 128 9.10 5.76 -13.56
CA HIS A 128 9.69 6.35 -12.38
C HIS A 128 10.81 5.45 -11.81
N THR A 129 12.06 5.79 -12.11
CA THR A 129 13.24 4.96 -11.76
C THR A 129 13.27 4.54 -10.28
N LYS A 130 12.94 5.46 -9.35
CA LYS A 130 12.92 5.12 -7.92
C LYS A 130 11.81 4.12 -7.56
N CYS A 131 10.64 4.16 -8.23
CA CYS A 131 9.61 3.13 -8.06
C CYS A 131 10.10 1.76 -8.48
N VAL A 132 10.81 1.68 -9.62
CA VAL A 132 11.38 0.43 -10.12
C VAL A 132 12.42 -0.14 -9.15
N GLU A 133 13.31 0.70 -8.63
CA GLU A 133 14.31 0.30 -7.64
C GLU A 133 13.63 -0.16 -6.34
N PHE A 134 12.67 0.60 -5.86
CA PHE A 134 11.93 0.30 -4.63
C PHE A 134 11.09 -0.99 -4.77
N ALA A 135 10.41 -1.21 -5.89
CA ALA A 135 9.63 -2.42 -6.14
C ALA A 135 10.50 -3.68 -6.10
N LYS A 136 11.70 -3.62 -6.69
CA LYS A 136 12.62 -4.77 -6.75
C LYS A 136 13.09 -5.25 -5.38
N ILE A 137 13.10 -4.38 -4.37
CA ILE A 137 13.57 -4.77 -3.02
C ILE A 137 12.45 -5.27 -2.13
N THR A 138 11.17 -5.06 -2.45
CA THR A 138 10.05 -5.49 -1.60
C THR A 138 10.00 -7.01 -1.38
N GLY A 139 10.63 -7.79 -2.25
CA GLY A 139 10.58 -9.25 -2.24
C GLY A 139 9.45 -9.85 -3.08
N MET A 140 8.63 -9.01 -3.72
CA MET A 140 7.61 -9.45 -4.67
C MET A 140 8.27 -10.03 -5.92
N GLN A 141 7.91 -11.26 -6.28
CA GLN A 141 8.45 -11.90 -7.49
C GLN A 141 7.74 -11.43 -8.76
N THR A 142 6.50 -11.00 -8.65
CA THR A 142 5.69 -10.49 -9.75
C THR A 142 5.53 -8.99 -9.62
N LEU A 143 5.92 -8.24 -10.66
CA LEU A 143 5.78 -6.80 -10.74
C LEU A 143 4.87 -6.49 -11.94
N LEU A 144 3.86 -5.64 -11.71
CA LEU A 144 2.87 -5.25 -12.71
C LEU A 144 3.08 -3.79 -13.10
N VAL A 145 3.06 -3.51 -14.40
CA VAL A 145 3.21 -2.16 -14.96
C VAL A 145 2.12 -1.85 -15.98
N GLY A 146 1.93 -0.58 -16.30
CA GLY A 146 1.00 -0.16 -17.35
C GLY A 146 -0.47 -0.09 -16.89
N TRP A 147 -0.74 -0.17 -15.59
CA TRP A 147 -2.07 -0.01 -15.03
C TRP A 147 -2.68 1.35 -15.41
N GLU A 148 -1.91 2.40 -15.30
CA GLU A 148 -2.28 3.78 -15.65
C GLU A 148 -2.70 3.93 -17.12
N ASN A 149 -2.19 3.09 -18.02
CA ASN A 149 -2.54 3.12 -19.44
C ASN A 149 -3.91 2.49 -19.74
N VAL A 150 -4.37 1.62 -18.84
CA VAL A 150 -5.63 0.87 -18.97
C VAL A 150 -6.78 1.54 -18.23
N TYR A 151 -6.47 2.33 -17.19
CA TYR A 151 -7.43 2.98 -16.29
C TYR A 151 -7.28 4.50 -16.24
N GLN A 152 -6.86 5.14 -17.36
CA GLN A 152 -6.48 6.56 -17.47
C GLN A 152 -7.51 7.55 -16.91
N ASP A 153 -8.80 7.26 -17.00
CA ASP A 153 -9.85 8.22 -16.68
C ASP A 153 -10.49 8.01 -15.29
N GLU A 154 -10.13 6.96 -14.57
CA GLU A 154 -10.82 6.54 -13.36
C GLU A 154 -9.87 6.26 -12.17
N ASP A 155 -8.56 6.38 -12.35
CA ASP A 155 -7.62 5.99 -11.32
C ASP A 155 -7.28 7.13 -10.37
N PHE A 156 -8.04 7.20 -9.29
CA PHE A 156 -7.75 8.00 -8.11
C PHE A 156 -7.33 7.09 -6.96
N SER A 157 -6.48 6.11 -7.25
CA SER A 157 -5.91 5.22 -6.25
C SER A 157 -4.87 5.96 -5.40
N THR A 158 -4.53 5.38 -4.27
CA THR A 158 -3.47 5.87 -3.37
C THR A 158 -2.15 6.01 -4.09
N GLU A 159 -1.75 4.96 -4.84
CA GLU A 159 -0.51 4.92 -5.60
C GLU A 159 -0.52 5.93 -6.75
N ALA A 160 -1.59 5.97 -7.57
CA ALA A 160 -1.68 6.89 -8.69
C ALA A 160 -1.60 8.35 -8.24
N TYR A 161 -2.32 8.70 -7.17
CA TYR A 161 -2.22 10.03 -6.60
C TYR A 161 -0.81 10.33 -6.11
N ALA A 162 -0.21 9.46 -5.32
CA ALA A 162 1.14 9.66 -4.77
C ALA A 162 2.18 9.83 -5.90
N ASN A 163 2.17 8.95 -6.91
CA ASN A 163 3.08 9.04 -8.04
C ASN A 163 2.87 10.31 -8.87
N SER A 164 1.61 10.75 -9.06
CA SER A 164 1.29 12.03 -9.74
C SER A 164 1.84 13.25 -9.00
N MET A 165 1.98 13.16 -7.68
CA MET A 165 2.59 14.18 -6.82
C MET A 165 4.12 14.04 -6.73
N GLY A 166 4.74 13.18 -7.54
CA GLY A 166 6.19 12.96 -7.58
C GLY A 166 6.73 12.16 -6.40
N LYS A 167 5.86 11.43 -5.67
CA LYS A 167 6.27 10.51 -4.61
C LYS A 167 6.69 9.18 -5.23
N THR A 168 7.34 8.33 -4.44
CA THR A 168 7.68 6.96 -4.83
C THR A 168 6.74 6.00 -4.12
N ALA A 169 5.65 5.62 -4.78
CA ALA A 169 4.59 4.81 -4.19
C ALA A 169 4.45 3.45 -4.87
N LEU A 170 4.14 2.44 -4.09
CA LEU A 170 3.85 1.09 -4.54
C LEU A 170 2.58 0.57 -3.87
N THR A 171 1.75 -0.10 -4.63
CA THR A 171 0.69 -0.98 -4.11
C THR A 171 1.21 -2.40 -4.07
N LEU A 172 1.09 -3.04 -2.90
CA LEU A 172 1.47 -4.43 -2.67
C LEU A 172 0.23 -5.29 -2.51
N GLU A 173 0.06 -6.29 -3.36
CA GLU A 173 -0.94 -7.33 -3.21
C GLU A 173 -0.28 -8.56 -2.59
N CYS A 174 -0.49 -8.78 -1.30
CA CYS A 174 0.25 -9.77 -0.52
C CYS A 174 -0.31 -11.20 -0.62
N GLY A 175 -1.16 -11.47 -1.62
CA GLY A 175 -1.84 -12.75 -1.82
C GLY A 175 -3.14 -12.85 -1.01
N TYR A 176 -3.67 -14.05 -0.87
CA TYR A 176 -5.00 -14.29 -0.30
C TYR A 176 -5.14 -13.78 1.14
N HIS A 177 -6.10 -12.88 1.39
CA HIS A 177 -6.24 -12.18 2.68
C HIS A 177 -6.57 -13.09 3.87
N LYS A 178 -7.06 -14.33 3.65
CA LYS A 178 -7.28 -15.33 4.71
C LYS A 178 -6.10 -16.30 4.88
N SER A 179 -4.98 -16.08 4.17
CA SER A 179 -3.76 -16.85 4.33
C SER A 179 -2.86 -16.25 5.41
N ASP A 180 -2.30 -17.07 6.28
CA ASP A 180 -1.28 -16.65 7.26
C ASP A 180 -0.01 -16.11 6.57
N GLU A 181 0.22 -16.50 5.31
CA GLU A 181 1.37 -16.06 4.54
C GLU A 181 1.26 -14.60 4.13
N ALA A 182 0.05 -14.07 3.88
CA ALA A 182 -0.15 -12.69 3.41
C ALA A 182 0.45 -11.67 4.39
N GLY A 183 0.23 -11.84 5.69
CA GLY A 183 0.83 -10.99 6.72
C GLY A 183 2.36 -11.12 6.78
N THR A 184 2.91 -12.31 6.51
CA THR A 184 4.37 -12.54 6.45
C THR A 184 4.99 -11.86 5.22
N ILE A 185 4.32 -11.91 4.07
CA ILE A 185 4.75 -11.24 2.84
C ILE A 185 4.76 -9.73 3.05
N ALA A 186 3.66 -9.17 3.61
CA ALA A 186 3.57 -7.76 3.97
C ALA A 186 4.70 -7.33 4.92
N TRP A 187 4.95 -8.12 5.97
CA TRP A 187 6.03 -7.89 6.91
C TRP A 187 7.41 -7.82 6.24
N ASN A 188 7.71 -8.79 5.37
CA ASN A 188 8.99 -8.84 4.67
C ASN A 188 9.17 -7.63 3.75
N ALA A 189 8.12 -7.21 3.04
CA ALA A 189 8.17 -6.03 2.18
C ALA A 189 8.41 -4.75 2.98
N ILE A 190 7.76 -4.58 4.13
CA ILE A 190 7.98 -3.45 5.03
C ILE A 190 9.44 -3.41 5.51
N MET A 191 9.96 -4.53 6.04
CA MET A 191 11.33 -4.59 6.55
C MET A 191 12.37 -4.36 5.48
N ASN A 192 12.15 -4.89 4.27
CA ASN A 192 13.00 -4.62 3.13
C ASN A 192 12.97 -3.13 2.73
N GLY A 193 11.79 -2.51 2.73
CA GLY A 193 11.63 -1.08 2.47
C GLY A 193 12.37 -0.20 3.47
N LEU A 194 12.16 -0.44 4.77
CA LEU A 194 12.88 0.28 5.85
C LEU A 194 14.40 0.14 5.74
N ASN A 195 14.87 -1.06 5.43
CA ASN A 195 16.28 -1.36 5.28
C ASN A 195 16.88 -0.69 4.02
N PHE A 196 16.18 -0.77 2.88
CA PHE A 196 16.58 -0.12 1.62
C PHE A 196 16.72 1.40 1.78
N LEU A 197 15.80 2.01 2.50
CA LEU A 197 15.80 3.45 2.78
C LEU A 197 16.81 3.84 3.88
N GLY A 198 17.54 2.88 4.47
CA GLY A 198 18.50 3.12 5.54
C GLY A 198 17.87 3.62 6.84
N MET A 199 16.58 3.32 7.06
CA MET A 199 15.81 3.83 8.19
C MET A 199 16.03 3.03 9.48
N ILE A 200 16.47 1.78 9.36
CA ILE A 200 16.78 0.88 10.48
C ILE A 200 18.21 0.35 10.36
N HIS A 201 18.73 -0.24 11.43
CA HIS A 201 20.01 -0.95 11.34
C HIS A 201 19.92 -2.06 10.29
N PRO A 202 20.93 -2.20 9.41
CA PRO A 202 20.91 -3.18 8.34
C PRO A 202 20.70 -4.59 8.90
N SER A 203 19.68 -5.30 8.43
CA SER A 203 19.55 -6.74 8.59
C SER A 203 20.14 -7.42 7.34
N ASN A 204 20.89 -8.49 7.52
CA ASN A 204 21.59 -9.19 6.43
C ASN A 204 20.65 -9.96 5.48
N ASP A 205 19.34 -9.77 5.59
CA ASP A 205 18.33 -10.65 4.99
C ASP A 205 17.65 -10.10 3.72
N ILE A 206 18.17 -9.04 3.10
CA ILE A 206 17.64 -8.61 1.79
C ILE A 206 17.97 -9.67 0.76
N LYS A 207 17.03 -10.55 0.48
CA LYS A 207 17.14 -11.53 -0.60
C LYS A 207 16.81 -10.83 -1.92
N SER A 208 17.83 -10.73 -2.79
CA SER A 208 17.56 -10.42 -4.20
C SER A 208 16.67 -11.52 -4.78
N THR A 209 15.52 -11.16 -5.29
CA THR A 209 14.60 -12.07 -5.97
C THR A 209 14.70 -11.89 -7.48
N ASN A 210 14.54 -12.97 -8.24
CA ASN A 210 14.34 -12.87 -9.68
C ASN A 210 12.92 -12.37 -9.93
N HIS A 211 12.78 -11.19 -10.50
CA HIS A 211 11.48 -10.57 -10.78
C HIS A 211 10.97 -10.94 -12.17
N LYS A 212 9.66 -11.18 -12.25
CA LYS A 212 8.91 -11.24 -13.51
C LYS A 212 8.10 -9.96 -13.63
N ILE A 213 8.26 -9.25 -14.73
CA ILE A 213 7.50 -8.01 -15.00
C ILE A 213 6.44 -8.34 -16.04
N TYR A 214 5.19 -8.05 -15.72
CA TYR A 214 4.04 -8.19 -16.60
C TYR A 214 3.43 -6.82 -16.86
N ARG A 215 3.01 -6.60 -18.11
CA ARG A 215 2.37 -5.35 -18.53
C ARG A 215 0.89 -5.55 -18.76
N PHE A 216 0.08 -4.68 -18.18
CA PHE A 216 -1.29 -4.53 -18.63
C PHE A 216 -1.31 -3.94 -20.04
N ILE A 217 -2.02 -4.58 -20.93
CA ILE A 217 -2.15 -4.15 -22.34
C ILE A 217 -3.59 -3.77 -22.68
N ASP A 218 -4.56 -4.33 -21.96
CA ASP A 218 -5.99 -4.08 -22.16
C ASP A 218 -6.81 -4.59 -20.98
N LYS A 219 -8.07 -4.10 -20.87
CA LYS A 219 -9.07 -4.62 -19.93
C LYS A 219 -10.28 -5.12 -20.70
N VAL A 220 -10.81 -6.25 -20.28
CA VAL A 220 -12.08 -6.78 -20.76
C VAL A 220 -13.13 -6.56 -19.69
N MET A 221 -14.12 -5.72 -20.00
CA MET A 221 -15.26 -5.50 -19.12
C MET A 221 -16.35 -6.54 -19.46
N ALA A 222 -16.79 -7.29 -18.46
CA ALA A 222 -17.98 -8.11 -18.59
C ALA A 222 -19.20 -7.17 -18.65
N ASP A 223 -20.12 -7.45 -19.58
CA ASP A 223 -21.43 -6.80 -19.54
C ASP A 223 -22.38 -7.61 -18.62
N ASP A 224 -23.55 -7.03 -18.29
CA ASP A 224 -24.54 -7.67 -17.39
C ASP A 224 -25.07 -9.02 -17.91
N ASN A 225 -24.77 -9.38 -19.14
CA ASN A 225 -25.17 -10.63 -19.79
C ASN A 225 -24.04 -11.66 -19.86
N ASP A 226 -22.81 -11.26 -19.56
CA ASP A 226 -21.66 -12.16 -19.58
C ASP A 226 -21.71 -13.11 -18.37
N ARG A 227 -22.01 -14.39 -18.64
CA ARG A 227 -21.84 -15.45 -17.66
C ARG A 227 -20.45 -16.03 -17.83
N PHE A 228 -19.54 -15.68 -16.94
CA PHE A 228 -18.29 -16.43 -16.84
C PHE A 228 -18.64 -17.88 -16.47
N ALA A 229 -18.17 -18.84 -17.27
CA ALA A 229 -18.27 -20.24 -16.91
C ALA A 229 -17.55 -20.46 -15.58
N GLN A 230 -18.28 -20.98 -14.60
CA GLN A 230 -17.74 -21.39 -13.31
C GLN A 230 -16.89 -22.65 -13.47
#